data_8668464629f87daacf32283dd530bac6
#
_entry.id   8668464629f87daacf32283dd530bac6
#
_cell.length_a   1.000
_cell.length_b   1.000
_cell.length_c   1.000
_cell.angle_alpha   90.00
_cell.angle_beta   90.00
_cell.angle_gamma   90.00
#
_symmetry.space_group_name_H-M   'P 1'
#
loop_
_entity.id
_entity.type
_entity.pdbx_description
1 polymer ?
#
loop_
_entity_poly.entity_id
_entity_poly.type
_entity_poly.pdbx_seq_one_letter_code
_entity_poly.pdbx_strand_id
1 'polypeptide(L)'
;VLDDIEVPGNSMTEMMREKLLQLCTEAESILTPHDNSRIMYLGTPQTTFTVYRKLAERNYRPFIWPARFPKDITPYEGLIAPQLQEDIDNGALPWGCTDPDRFDDDDLVDREASMGRSNFALQFMLDTSLSDAEKFPLKMADLVITSVNPTDAPENIVWCSDPANILKDLPTVGLPGDYFYSPMQLQGEWSPYTETICS
;
A
#
# COMPACT_ATOMS: atom_id res chain seq x y z
N VAL A 1 19.55 -3.67 -17.93
CA VAL A 1 18.19 -3.26 -17.61
C VAL A 1 17.51 -4.44 -16.93
N LEU A 2 16.83 -4.18 -15.82
CA LEU A 2 16.01 -5.12 -15.07
C LEU A 2 14.58 -4.61 -15.16
N ASP A 3 13.72 -5.37 -15.81
CA ASP A 3 12.35 -4.98 -16.13
C ASP A 3 11.35 -5.83 -15.34
N ASP A 4 10.30 -5.18 -14.83
CA ASP A 4 9.21 -5.78 -14.05
C ASP A 4 9.69 -6.75 -12.95
N ILE A 5 10.72 -6.33 -12.19
CA ILE A 5 11.27 -7.17 -11.11
C ILE A 5 10.27 -7.40 -9.98
N GLU A 6 9.35 -6.46 -9.76
CA GLU A 6 8.28 -6.56 -8.77
C GLU A 6 6.98 -6.98 -9.44
N VAL A 7 6.46 -8.13 -9.03
CA VAL A 7 5.18 -8.66 -9.49
C VAL A 7 4.33 -9.11 -8.29
N PRO A 8 3.01 -9.27 -8.42
CA PRO A 8 2.17 -9.69 -7.29
C PRO A 8 2.66 -10.94 -6.56
N GLY A 9 3.25 -11.89 -7.32
CA GLY A 9 3.73 -13.15 -6.77
C GLY A 9 4.99 -13.05 -5.89
N ASN A 10 5.71 -11.92 -5.91
CA ASN A 10 6.98 -11.75 -5.17
C ASN A 10 7.04 -10.49 -4.30
N SER A 11 5.93 -9.76 -4.15
CA SER A 11 5.92 -8.46 -3.47
C SER A 11 4.90 -8.34 -2.33
N MET A 12 4.01 -9.30 -2.18
CA MET A 12 2.88 -9.19 -1.25
C MET A 12 3.31 -9.20 0.23
N THR A 13 4.37 -9.90 0.59
CA THR A 13 4.86 -9.96 1.97
C THR A 13 6.21 -9.28 2.10
N GLU A 14 6.53 -8.82 3.31
CA GLU A 14 7.83 -8.22 3.61
C GLU A 14 8.99 -9.17 3.28
N MET A 15 8.88 -10.44 3.66
CA MET A 15 9.88 -11.47 3.36
C MET A 15 10.13 -11.61 1.85
N MET A 16 9.08 -11.56 1.03
CA MET A 16 9.21 -11.62 -0.43
C MET A 16 9.94 -10.40 -0.97
N ARG A 17 9.61 -9.21 -0.48
CA ARG A 17 10.27 -7.97 -0.89
C ARG A 17 11.75 -7.92 -0.45
N GLU A 18 12.07 -8.41 0.75
CA GLU A 18 13.46 -8.53 1.21
C GLU A 18 14.27 -9.49 0.33
N LYS A 19 13.70 -10.64 -0.02
CA LYS A 19 14.33 -11.58 -0.95
C LYS A 19 14.56 -10.95 -2.32
N LEU A 20 13.59 -10.20 -2.83
CA LEU A 20 13.72 -9.48 -4.10
C LEU A 20 14.83 -8.44 -4.02
N LEU A 21 14.94 -7.71 -2.91
CA LEU A 21 15.98 -6.73 -2.67
C LEU A 21 17.38 -7.36 -2.59
N GLN A 22 17.51 -8.59 -2.09
CA GLN A 22 18.76 -9.36 -2.15
C GLN A 22 19.16 -9.68 -3.59
N LEU A 23 18.21 -10.11 -4.43
CA LEU A 23 18.46 -10.37 -5.86
C LEU A 23 18.92 -9.11 -6.59
N CYS A 24 18.39 -7.92 -6.23
CA CYS A 24 18.88 -6.66 -6.77
C CYS A 24 20.35 -6.41 -6.39
N THR A 25 20.76 -6.77 -5.16
CA THR A 25 22.17 -6.65 -4.73
C THR A 25 23.09 -7.61 -5.50
N GLU A 26 22.61 -8.80 -5.81
CA GLU A 26 23.36 -9.75 -6.64
C GLU A 26 23.57 -9.19 -8.06
N ALA A 27 22.56 -8.53 -8.62
CA ALA A 27 22.67 -7.90 -9.94
C ALA A 27 23.75 -6.80 -9.98
N GLU A 28 23.96 -6.09 -8.89
CA GLU A 28 25.06 -5.11 -8.76
C GLU A 28 26.45 -5.76 -8.86
N SER A 29 26.57 -6.98 -8.33
CA SER A 29 27.83 -7.74 -8.34
C SER A 29 28.25 -8.21 -9.75
N ILE A 30 27.30 -8.28 -10.67
CA ILE A 30 27.54 -8.67 -12.08
C ILE A 30 28.03 -7.48 -12.91
N LEU A 31 27.82 -6.27 -12.42
CA LEU A 31 28.16 -5.06 -13.16
C LEU A 31 29.67 -4.92 -13.30
N THR A 32 30.15 -4.76 -14.53
CA THR A 32 31.55 -4.48 -14.78
C THR A 32 31.92 -3.12 -14.18
N PRO A 33 33.00 -2.99 -13.41
CA PRO A 33 33.43 -1.72 -12.85
C PRO A 33 33.98 -0.81 -13.96
N HIS A 34 33.11 0.03 -14.49
CA HIS A 34 33.40 1.00 -15.52
C HIS A 34 32.55 2.26 -15.29
N ASP A 35 33.09 3.42 -15.57
CA ASP A 35 32.44 4.72 -15.32
C ASP A 35 31.06 4.87 -15.99
N ASN A 36 30.85 4.17 -17.09
CA ASN A 36 29.59 4.18 -17.84
C ASN A 36 28.65 3.02 -17.49
N SER A 37 29.05 2.13 -16.59
CA SER A 37 28.20 1.03 -16.17
C SER A 37 26.99 1.56 -15.40
N ARG A 38 25.81 1.09 -15.77
CA ARG A 38 24.52 1.51 -15.19
C ARG A 38 23.62 0.32 -14.98
N ILE A 39 22.90 0.31 -13.87
CA ILE A 39 21.74 -0.54 -13.68
C ILE A 39 20.50 0.34 -13.79
N MET A 40 19.55 -0.09 -14.60
CA MET A 40 18.25 0.55 -14.73
C MET A 40 17.19 -0.47 -14.32
N TYR A 41 16.36 -0.09 -13.38
CA TYR A 41 15.18 -0.83 -12.98
C TYR A 41 13.96 -0.16 -13.60
N LEU A 42 13.16 -0.92 -14.29
CA LEU A 42 11.87 -0.50 -14.83
C LEU A 42 10.78 -1.35 -14.17
N GLY A 43 9.60 -0.82 -14.04
CA GLY A 43 8.47 -1.61 -13.58
C GLY A 43 7.40 -0.80 -12.87
N THR A 44 6.34 -1.51 -12.50
CA THR A 44 5.16 -0.98 -11.84
C THR A 44 5.19 -1.34 -10.34
N PRO A 45 5.03 -0.39 -9.43
CA PRO A 45 4.93 -0.68 -8.00
C PRO A 45 3.67 -1.53 -7.74
N GLN A 46 3.79 -2.58 -6.93
CA GLN A 46 2.64 -3.44 -6.62
C GLN A 46 1.96 -3.09 -5.29
N THR A 47 2.67 -2.41 -4.41
CA THR A 47 2.20 -1.95 -3.10
C THR A 47 2.88 -0.65 -2.72
N THR A 48 2.37 0.05 -1.71
CA THR A 48 3.03 1.24 -1.14
C THR A 48 4.45 0.93 -0.65
N PHE A 49 4.69 -0.31 -0.17
CA PHE A 49 6.00 -0.77 0.29
C PHE A 49 6.84 -1.39 -0.85
N THR A 50 6.79 -0.80 -2.02
CA THR A 50 7.48 -1.30 -3.21
C THR A 50 9.01 -1.36 -3.04
N VAL A 51 9.63 -2.34 -3.70
CA VAL A 51 11.10 -2.48 -3.74
C VAL A 51 11.77 -1.27 -4.40
N TYR A 52 11.09 -0.59 -5.32
CA TYR A 52 11.63 0.61 -5.99
C TYR A 52 11.89 1.76 -5.01
N ARG A 53 11.07 1.93 -3.97
CA ARG A 53 11.33 2.90 -2.89
C ARG A 53 12.55 2.50 -2.06
N LYS A 54 12.72 1.21 -1.78
CA LYS A 54 13.91 0.69 -1.08
C LYS A 54 15.20 0.86 -1.88
N LEU A 55 15.13 0.79 -3.21
CA LEU A 55 16.26 1.10 -4.07
C LEU A 55 16.64 2.59 -3.99
N ALA A 56 15.69 3.49 -3.81
CA ALA A 56 15.99 4.91 -3.58
C ALA A 56 16.86 5.12 -2.33
N GLU A 57 16.64 4.37 -1.26
CA GLU A 57 17.47 4.39 -0.05
C GLU A 57 18.92 3.92 -0.32
N ARG A 58 19.15 3.22 -1.44
CA ARG A 58 20.46 2.71 -1.91
C ARG A 58 21.08 3.55 -3.03
N ASN A 59 20.79 4.83 -3.07
CA ASN A 59 21.31 5.81 -4.05
C ASN A 59 20.83 5.62 -5.49
N TYR A 60 19.80 4.82 -5.76
CA TYR A 60 19.10 4.86 -7.02
C TYR A 60 18.23 6.11 -7.07
N ARG A 61 18.08 6.67 -8.27
CA ARG A 61 17.17 7.81 -8.50
C ARG A 61 15.89 7.29 -9.15
N PRO A 62 14.81 7.14 -8.43
CA PRO A 62 13.53 6.78 -9.01
C PRO A 62 12.94 8.00 -9.74
N PHE A 63 12.30 7.72 -10.87
CA PHE A 63 11.47 8.66 -11.61
C PHE A 63 10.13 7.99 -11.87
N ILE A 64 9.06 8.64 -11.49
CA ILE A 64 7.71 8.15 -11.74
C ILE A 64 7.15 8.93 -12.93
N TRP A 65 6.67 8.19 -13.93
CA TRP A 65 6.07 8.73 -15.13
C TRP A 65 4.65 8.19 -15.31
N PRO A 66 3.63 8.79 -14.67
CA PRO A 66 2.24 8.40 -14.87
C PRO A 66 1.77 8.74 -16.28
N ALA A 67 0.82 7.96 -16.81
CA ALA A 67 0.31 8.17 -18.17
C ALA A 67 -0.56 9.44 -18.32
N ARG A 68 -1.07 9.97 -17.20
CA ARG A 68 -1.79 11.24 -17.15
C ARG A 68 -1.15 12.18 -16.15
N PHE A 69 -1.20 13.47 -16.42
CA PHE A 69 -0.81 14.48 -15.43
C PHE A 69 -1.68 14.34 -14.18
N PRO A 70 -1.10 14.03 -13.02
CA PRO A 70 -1.88 13.80 -11.81
C PRO A 70 -2.55 15.08 -11.33
N LYS A 71 -3.76 14.95 -10.80
CA LYS A 71 -4.48 16.07 -10.14
C LYS A 71 -3.88 16.39 -8.78
N ASP A 72 -3.32 15.40 -8.12
CA ASP A 72 -2.63 15.50 -6.84
C ASP A 72 -1.29 14.79 -6.96
N ILE A 73 -0.21 15.51 -6.72
CA ILE A 73 1.16 15.00 -6.78
C ILE A 73 1.63 14.40 -5.44
N THR A 74 0.86 14.58 -4.38
CA THR A 74 1.21 14.12 -3.02
C THR A 74 1.53 12.62 -2.97
N PRO A 75 0.79 11.72 -3.63
CA PRO A 75 1.08 10.29 -3.61
C PRO A 75 2.45 9.90 -4.20
N TYR A 76 3.02 10.76 -5.02
CA TYR A 76 4.30 10.50 -5.69
C TYR A 76 5.52 10.99 -4.90
N GLU A 77 5.33 11.66 -3.78
CA GLU A 77 6.37 12.04 -2.82
C GLU A 77 7.59 12.77 -3.45
N GLY A 78 7.36 13.58 -4.46
CA GLY A 78 8.42 14.31 -5.15
C GLY A 78 9.26 13.47 -6.12
N LEU A 79 8.81 12.26 -6.48
CA LEU A 79 9.50 11.35 -7.39
C LEU A 79 9.00 11.44 -8.84
N ILE A 80 8.11 12.37 -9.15
CA ILE A 80 7.69 12.60 -10.54
C ILE A 80 8.90 12.96 -11.38
N ALA A 81 8.95 12.44 -12.62
CA ALA A 81 10.02 12.74 -13.56
C ALA A 81 10.17 14.26 -13.76
N PRO A 82 11.41 14.80 -13.76
CA PRO A 82 11.64 16.24 -13.81
C PRO A 82 10.96 16.95 -14.98
N GLN A 83 10.90 16.31 -16.15
CA GLN A 83 10.21 16.86 -17.32
C GLN A 83 8.71 17.04 -17.06
N LEU A 84 8.06 16.03 -16.46
CA LEU A 84 6.63 16.13 -16.12
C LEU A 84 6.38 17.16 -15.02
N GLN A 85 7.31 17.29 -14.07
CA GLN A 85 7.20 18.32 -13.05
C GLN A 85 7.29 19.72 -13.67
N GLU A 86 8.19 19.92 -14.61
CA GLU A 86 8.30 21.18 -15.35
C GLU A 86 7.03 21.48 -16.15
N ASP A 87 6.44 20.47 -16.82
CA ASP A 87 5.19 20.64 -17.56
C ASP A 87 4.03 21.00 -16.62
N ILE A 88 3.96 20.38 -15.44
CA ILE A 88 2.95 20.70 -14.39
C ILE A 88 3.12 22.15 -13.93
N ASP A 89 4.36 22.56 -13.64
CA ASP A 89 4.68 23.92 -13.17
C ASP A 89 4.38 24.97 -14.26
N ASN A 90 4.50 24.59 -15.53
CA ASN A 90 4.13 25.41 -16.69
C ASN A 90 2.63 25.40 -17.00
N GLY A 91 1.81 24.70 -16.22
CA GLY A 91 0.36 24.71 -16.33
C GLY A 91 -0.21 23.63 -17.24
N ALA A 92 0.46 22.47 -17.35
CA ALA A 92 -0.12 21.30 -18.00
C ALA A 92 -1.52 20.98 -17.43
N LEU A 93 -2.44 20.63 -18.31
CA LEU A 93 -3.82 20.37 -17.90
C LEU A 93 -3.89 19.11 -17.03
N PRO A 94 -4.40 19.20 -15.81
CA PRO A 94 -4.61 18.03 -14.98
C PRO A 94 -5.45 16.98 -15.69
N TRP A 95 -5.02 15.72 -15.61
CA TRP A 95 -5.63 14.56 -16.26
C TRP A 95 -5.42 14.45 -17.77
N GLY A 96 -4.69 15.39 -18.40
CA GLY A 96 -4.22 15.25 -19.78
C GLY A 96 -3.18 14.13 -19.92
N CYS A 97 -3.04 13.59 -21.11
CA CYS A 97 -2.04 12.57 -21.41
C CYS A 97 -0.62 13.14 -21.33
N THR A 98 0.33 12.38 -20.74
CA THR A 98 1.73 12.78 -20.62
C THR A 98 2.59 12.38 -21.82
N ASP A 99 2.15 11.40 -22.59
CA ASP A 99 2.84 10.89 -23.78
C ASP A 99 1.82 10.63 -24.91
N PRO A 100 1.36 11.68 -25.59
CA PRO A 100 0.32 11.58 -26.63
C PRO A 100 0.78 10.83 -27.89
N ASP A 101 2.09 10.64 -28.07
CA ASP A 101 2.62 9.83 -29.17
C ASP A 101 2.42 8.34 -28.93
N ARG A 102 2.29 7.94 -27.66
CA ARG A 102 2.09 6.55 -27.25
C ARG A 102 0.63 6.21 -26.96
N PHE A 103 -0.06 7.09 -26.28
CA PHE A 103 -1.48 6.94 -25.92
C PHE A 103 -2.16 8.29 -26.06
N ASP A 104 -3.25 8.33 -26.77
CA ASP A 104 -4.13 9.49 -26.71
C ASP A 104 -5.10 9.42 -25.52
N ASP A 105 -5.90 10.47 -25.34
CA ASP A 105 -6.84 10.54 -24.24
C ASP A 105 -7.96 9.49 -24.33
N ASP A 106 -8.41 9.17 -25.54
CA ASP A 106 -9.46 8.16 -25.78
C ASP A 106 -8.93 6.75 -25.47
N ASP A 107 -7.69 6.43 -25.89
CA ASP A 107 -7.03 5.18 -25.54
C ASP A 107 -6.94 4.99 -24.03
N LEU A 108 -6.63 6.03 -23.27
CA LEU A 108 -6.54 5.94 -21.81
C LEU A 108 -7.90 5.80 -21.15
N VAL A 109 -8.95 6.43 -21.70
CA VAL A 109 -10.33 6.26 -21.23
C VAL A 109 -10.80 4.82 -21.45
N ASP A 110 -10.57 4.26 -22.64
CA ASP A 110 -10.94 2.89 -22.97
C ASP A 110 -10.22 1.87 -22.08
N ARG A 111 -8.95 2.11 -21.79
CA ARG A 111 -8.18 1.25 -20.88
C ARG A 111 -8.68 1.32 -19.45
N GLU A 112 -8.98 2.51 -18.94
CA GLU A 112 -9.58 2.67 -17.61
C GLU A 112 -10.92 1.95 -17.53
N ALA A 113 -11.76 2.06 -18.56
CA ALA A 113 -13.06 1.38 -18.62
C ALA A 113 -12.90 -0.15 -18.66
N SER A 114 -11.92 -0.68 -19.40
CA SER A 114 -11.74 -2.12 -19.56
C SER A 114 -11.10 -2.80 -18.36
N MET A 115 -10.11 -2.18 -17.70
CA MET A 115 -9.40 -2.80 -16.59
C MET A 115 -9.90 -2.39 -15.21
N GLY A 116 -10.74 -1.37 -15.14
CA GLY A 116 -11.25 -0.80 -13.90
C GLY A 116 -10.30 0.20 -13.25
N ARG A 117 -10.87 1.07 -12.44
CA ARG A 117 -10.19 2.24 -11.87
C ARG A 117 -8.98 1.89 -11.01
N SER A 118 -9.07 0.84 -10.19
CA SER A 118 -7.99 0.43 -9.30
C SER A 118 -6.77 -0.07 -10.09
N ASN A 119 -7.01 -0.92 -11.09
CA ASN A 119 -5.94 -1.42 -11.94
C ASN A 119 -5.34 -0.32 -12.82
N PHE A 120 -6.16 0.60 -13.32
CA PHE A 120 -5.67 1.74 -14.08
C PHE A 120 -4.79 2.65 -13.20
N ALA A 121 -5.22 2.95 -11.98
CA ALA A 121 -4.42 3.72 -11.03
C ALA A 121 -3.06 3.04 -10.77
N LEU A 122 -3.04 1.72 -10.58
CA LEU A 122 -1.82 0.97 -10.36
C LEU A 122 -0.91 0.95 -11.59
N GLN A 123 -1.44 0.56 -12.76
CA GLN A 123 -0.63 0.25 -13.95
C GLN A 123 -0.28 1.48 -14.77
N PHE A 124 -1.15 2.46 -14.85
CA PHE A 124 -0.98 3.65 -15.69
C PHE A 124 -0.67 4.91 -14.89
N MET A 125 -1.22 5.03 -13.68
CA MET A 125 -0.91 6.18 -12.83
C MET A 125 0.21 5.89 -11.84
N LEU A 126 0.65 4.62 -11.69
CA LEU A 126 1.67 4.19 -10.73
C LEU A 126 1.32 4.57 -9.28
N ASP A 127 0.03 4.66 -9.01
CA ASP A 127 -0.56 4.99 -7.71
C ASP A 127 -1.10 3.72 -7.04
N THR A 128 -0.47 3.33 -5.96
CA THR A 128 -0.82 2.11 -5.20
C THR A 128 -1.96 2.31 -4.22
N SER A 129 -2.39 3.53 -3.98
CA SER A 129 -3.32 3.88 -2.89
C SER A 129 -4.66 3.15 -2.97
N LEU A 130 -5.26 3.05 -4.17
CA LEU A 130 -6.52 2.33 -4.38
C LEU A 130 -6.35 0.81 -4.27
N SER A 131 -5.28 0.27 -4.86
CA SER A 131 -4.99 -1.16 -4.79
C SER A 131 -4.72 -1.61 -3.35
N ASP A 132 -4.01 -0.81 -2.59
CA ASP A 132 -3.73 -1.09 -1.18
C ASP A 132 -4.99 -0.94 -0.32
N ALA A 133 -5.86 0.02 -0.60
CA ALA A 133 -7.13 0.17 0.10
C ALA A 133 -8.09 -1.03 -0.14
N GLU A 134 -8.04 -1.65 -1.32
CA GLU A 134 -8.80 -2.86 -1.61
C GLU A 134 -8.22 -4.10 -0.91
N LYS A 135 -6.90 -4.20 -0.84
CA LYS A 135 -6.20 -5.31 -0.17
C LYS A 135 -6.21 -5.17 1.35
N PHE A 136 -6.11 -3.95 1.84
CA PHE A 136 -6.05 -3.60 3.27
C PHE A 136 -7.12 -2.57 3.59
N PRO A 137 -8.39 -3.00 3.71
CA PRO A 137 -9.53 -2.09 3.87
C PRO A 137 -9.49 -1.31 5.20
N LEU A 138 -8.81 -1.84 6.22
CA LEU A 138 -8.67 -1.17 7.51
C LEU A 138 -7.45 -0.25 7.51
N LYS A 139 -7.67 1.03 7.78
CA LYS A 139 -6.62 2.03 7.94
C LYS A 139 -6.40 2.33 9.42
N MET A 140 -5.19 2.77 9.79
CA MET A 140 -4.94 3.23 11.17
C MET A 140 -5.90 4.34 11.61
N ALA A 141 -6.35 5.18 10.67
CA ALA A 141 -7.34 6.22 10.95
C ALA A 141 -8.75 5.67 11.27
N ASP A 142 -9.04 4.44 10.88
CA ASP A 142 -10.31 3.77 11.17
C ASP A 142 -10.30 3.13 12.57
N LEU A 143 -9.13 3.08 13.21
CA LEU A 143 -8.98 2.54 14.56
C LEU A 143 -9.24 3.63 15.59
N VAL A 144 -10.28 3.44 16.37
CA VAL A 144 -10.52 4.27 17.55
C VAL A 144 -9.73 3.66 18.70
N ILE A 145 -8.64 4.32 19.08
CA ILE A 145 -7.84 3.93 20.23
C ILE A 145 -8.42 4.61 21.46
N THR A 146 -8.97 3.82 22.38
CA THR A 146 -9.46 4.33 23.65
C THR A 146 -8.77 3.61 24.80
N SER A 147 -8.58 4.34 25.89
CA SER A 147 -8.08 3.78 27.13
C SER A 147 -9.23 3.64 28.10
N VAL A 148 -9.54 2.43 28.49
CA VAL A 148 -10.55 2.13 29.51
C VAL A 148 -9.83 1.67 30.76
N ASN A 149 -10.11 2.32 31.89
CA ASN A 149 -9.60 1.88 33.18
C ASN A 149 -10.30 0.55 33.53
N PRO A 150 -9.58 -0.54 33.82
CA PRO A 150 -10.20 -1.81 34.15
C PRO A 150 -11.18 -1.76 35.33
N THR A 151 -10.96 -0.83 36.27
CA THR A 151 -11.87 -0.65 37.42
C THR A 151 -13.19 0.01 37.04
N ASP A 152 -13.21 0.78 35.96
CA ASP A 152 -14.38 1.51 35.48
C ASP A 152 -15.05 0.82 34.29
N ALA A 153 -14.45 -0.26 33.82
CA ALA A 153 -14.96 -1.03 32.69
C ALA A 153 -16.22 -1.81 33.11
N PRO A 154 -17.19 -1.99 32.22
CA PRO A 154 -18.33 -2.84 32.47
C PRO A 154 -17.90 -4.28 32.82
N GLU A 155 -18.67 -4.93 33.69
CA GLU A 155 -18.37 -6.29 34.12
C GLU A 155 -18.37 -7.33 32.99
N ASN A 156 -19.02 -7.00 31.88
CA ASN A 156 -19.05 -7.82 30.68
C ASN A 156 -17.87 -7.65 29.73
N ILE A 157 -16.88 -6.80 30.05
CA ILE A 157 -15.63 -6.74 29.28
C ILE A 157 -14.69 -7.83 29.75
N VAL A 158 -14.27 -8.66 28.80
CA VAL A 158 -13.24 -9.68 29.05
C VAL A 158 -11.89 -9.13 28.59
N TRP A 159 -10.98 -9.00 29.55
CA TRP A 159 -9.60 -8.62 29.30
C TRP A 159 -8.79 -9.88 28.95
N CYS A 160 -8.30 -9.90 27.72
CA CYS A 160 -7.50 -11.03 27.24
C CYS A 160 -6.05 -10.59 27.05
N SER A 161 -5.13 -11.23 27.74
CA SER A 161 -3.69 -10.96 27.65
C SER A 161 -3.01 -11.67 26.49
N ASP A 162 -3.62 -12.74 25.99
CA ASP A 162 -3.09 -13.54 24.88
C ASP A 162 -4.20 -13.83 23.86
N PRO A 163 -4.15 -13.15 22.69
CA PRO A 163 -5.14 -13.35 21.65
C PRO A 163 -5.25 -14.79 21.14
N ALA A 164 -4.18 -15.58 21.23
CA ALA A 164 -4.18 -16.98 20.82
C ALA A 164 -4.97 -17.88 21.78
N ASN A 165 -5.15 -17.45 23.01
CA ASN A 165 -5.86 -18.19 24.05
C ASN A 165 -7.20 -17.59 24.46
N ILE A 166 -7.71 -16.65 23.64
CA ILE A 166 -8.89 -15.86 23.96
C ILE A 166 -10.12 -16.71 24.40
N LEU A 167 -10.32 -17.85 23.74
CA LEU A 167 -11.42 -18.75 24.05
C LEU A 167 -11.27 -19.48 25.40
N LYS A 168 -10.03 -19.58 25.91
CA LYS A 168 -9.76 -20.22 27.21
C LYS A 168 -9.97 -19.24 28.38
N ASP A 169 -9.78 -17.95 28.10
CA ASP A 169 -9.94 -16.91 29.11
C ASP A 169 -11.40 -16.49 29.30
N LEU A 170 -12.30 -17.01 28.45
CA LEU A 170 -13.72 -16.73 28.57
C LEU A 170 -14.36 -17.50 29.68
N PRO A 171 -15.21 -16.86 30.50
CA PRO A 171 -16.05 -17.57 31.43
C PRO A 171 -17.01 -18.50 30.68
N THR A 172 -17.16 -19.72 31.16
CA THR A 172 -17.94 -20.75 30.48
C THR A 172 -19.43 -20.74 30.84
N VAL A 173 -19.86 -19.89 31.75
CA VAL A 173 -21.23 -19.90 32.28
C VAL A 173 -21.80 -18.49 32.34
N GLY A 174 -22.98 -18.32 31.74
CA GLY A 174 -23.83 -17.15 31.98
C GLY A 174 -23.39 -15.88 31.27
N LEU A 175 -22.68 -16.02 30.17
CA LEU A 175 -22.37 -14.88 29.36
C LEU A 175 -23.65 -14.34 28.72
N PRO A 176 -24.01 -13.09 28.94
CA PRO A 176 -24.97 -12.40 28.09
C PRO A 176 -24.41 -12.42 26.65
N GLY A 177 -25.22 -12.53 25.65
CA GLY A 177 -24.76 -12.58 24.26
C GLY A 177 -24.13 -11.30 23.73
N ASP A 178 -23.77 -10.37 24.60
CA ASP A 178 -23.35 -9.01 24.24
C ASP A 178 -21.90 -8.72 24.52
N TYR A 179 -21.03 -9.70 24.50
CA TYR A 179 -19.61 -9.48 24.50
C TYR A 179 -18.82 -10.15 23.45
N PHE A 180 -17.67 -9.64 23.33
CA PHE A 180 -16.77 -10.09 22.38
C PHE A 180 -15.37 -9.94 22.87
N TYR A 181 -14.45 -10.42 22.11
CA TYR A 181 -13.05 -10.43 22.45
C TYR A 181 -12.27 -9.39 21.72
N SER A 182 -10.97 -9.51 21.76
CA SER A 182 -10.05 -8.66 21.05
C SER A 182 -10.41 -8.50 19.56
N PRO A 183 -9.84 -7.53 18.89
CA PRO A 183 -10.16 -7.21 17.50
C PRO A 183 -10.04 -8.36 16.49
N MET A 184 -9.46 -9.46 16.91
CA MET A 184 -9.28 -10.61 16.03
C MET A 184 -10.48 -11.56 16.03
N GLN A 185 -11.42 -11.41 16.95
CA GLN A 185 -12.55 -12.33 17.06
C GLN A 185 -13.78 -11.70 17.68
N LEU A 186 -14.85 -11.75 16.94
CA LEU A 186 -16.15 -11.25 17.35
C LEU A 186 -17.10 -12.39 17.63
N GLN A 187 -17.79 -12.34 18.75
CA GLN A 187 -18.87 -13.25 19.07
C GLN A 187 -19.92 -12.56 19.92
N GLY A 188 -21.17 -12.91 19.71
CA GLY A 188 -22.28 -12.34 20.44
C GLY A 188 -22.57 -10.89 20.06
N GLU A 189 -23.31 -10.22 20.91
CA GLU A 189 -23.63 -8.82 20.76
C GLU A 189 -22.56 -7.96 21.42
N TRP A 190 -22.28 -6.84 20.80
CA TRP A 190 -21.28 -5.91 21.25
C TRP A 190 -21.84 -4.97 22.31
N SER A 191 -21.09 -4.78 23.36
CA SER A 191 -21.33 -3.62 24.22
C SER A 191 -20.74 -2.35 23.60
N PRO A 192 -21.22 -1.17 23.94
CA PRO A 192 -20.67 0.08 23.42
C PRO A 192 -19.18 0.26 23.68
N TYR A 193 -18.65 -0.33 24.75
CA TYR A 193 -17.22 -0.25 25.06
C TYR A 193 -16.38 -1.17 24.17
N THR A 194 -16.93 -2.31 23.86
CA THR A 194 -16.25 -3.28 23.02
C THR A 194 -16.21 -2.86 21.55
N GLU A 195 -17.24 -2.23 21.03
CA GLU A 195 -17.24 -1.61 19.70
C GLU A 195 -16.13 -0.57 19.60
N THR A 196 -15.91 0.20 20.63
CA THR A 196 -14.86 1.22 20.67
C THR A 196 -13.46 0.61 20.66
N ILE A 197 -13.27 -0.57 21.20
CA ILE A 197 -11.98 -1.25 21.25
C ILE A 197 -11.68 -1.99 19.94
N CYS A 198 -12.69 -2.45 19.24
CA CYS A 198 -12.53 -3.36 18.11
C CYS A 198 -13.03 -2.81 16.75
N SER A 199 -13.59 -1.61 16.69
CA SER A 199 -13.90 -0.92 15.43
C SER A 199 -12.72 -0.16 14.91
#